data_56bdf554490712ac865661fb9af748ac
#
_entry.id   56bdf554490712ac865661fb9af748ac
#
_cell.length_a   1.000
_cell.length_b   1.000
_cell.length_c   1.000
_cell.angle_alpha   90.00
_cell.angle_beta   90.00
_cell.angle_gamma   90.00
#
_symmetry.space_group_name_H-M   'P 1'
#
loop_
_entity.id
_entity.type
_entity.pdbx_description
1 polymer ?
#
loop_
_entity_poly.entity_id
_entity_poly.type
_entity_poly.pdbx_seq_one_letter_code
_entity_poly.pdbx_strand_id
1 'polypeptide(L)'
;MHCKACGTVPVPEDQLPVLLPEVERYEPTGTGESPLAGIEAFVNTTCPQCNGQAERETNTMPQWAGSCWYFLRYPNPHLNDAPFSKEDMNYWLPVDLYVGGIEHAILHLLYSRFYVKFLHDQGYLPFDEPFKELFNQGMVCKLSEKSGLVEKMSKSKGNVVNPNDIVAQYGSDVLRMYMLFMGPPELDCEWQDNGLEGIKRFATKFWTFMTNAENMIDDAQQEIKTTQRIHKFLQVFQERLTLYKPNTAIAAFMELFNDLIANQIKLGKSDAEKLVICYSIFAPHMASELLELIFNTKLRNCQWPTFDPALTIETQVTIVVQINGKMRANLLVERDISQEIVQQLAEEKVVQWLKDKVIKKVIFVPNRLISFVVE
;
A
#
# COMPACT_ATOMS: atom_id res chain seq x y z
N MET A 1 18.63 21.75 -34.73
CA MET A 1 18.34 22.59 -35.94
C MET A 1 18.82 21.82 -37.15
N HIS A 2 18.09 21.89 -38.26
CA HIS A 2 18.37 21.23 -39.53
C HIS A 2 18.87 22.26 -40.54
N CYS A 3 20.12 22.18 -40.94
CA CYS A 3 20.75 23.06 -41.93
C CYS A 3 21.06 22.27 -43.20
N LYS A 4 20.72 22.83 -44.36
CA LYS A 4 21.00 22.19 -45.66
C LYS A 4 22.49 21.97 -45.96
N ALA A 5 23.35 22.86 -45.42
CA ALA A 5 24.79 22.76 -45.60
C ALA A 5 25.53 21.95 -44.53
N CYS A 6 25.08 22.07 -43.25
CA CYS A 6 25.76 21.48 -42.08
C CYS A 6 25.11 20.21 -41.52
N GLY A 7 23.91 19.85 -42.02
CA GLY A 7 23.12 18.74 -41.47
C GLY A 7 22.45 19.12 -40.13
N THR A 8 22.37 18.20 -39.21
CA THR A 8 21.81 18.40 -37.86
C THR A 8 22.83 19.12 -36.97
N VAL A 9 22.46 20.28 -36.46
CA VAL A 9 23.32 21.13 -35.63
C VAL A 9 22.64 21.37 -34.28
N PRO A 10 23.35 21.19 -33.14
CA PRO A 10 22.80 21.47 -31.83
C PRO A 10 22.52 22.97 -31.64
N VAL A 11 21.56 23.29 -30.79
CA VAL A 11 21.32 24.66 -30.31
C VAL A 11 22.49 25.06 -29.41
N PRO A 12 23.10 26.23 -29.55
CA PRO A 12 24.12 26.73 -28.67
C PRO A 12 23.62 26.83 -27.22
N GLU A 13 24.52 26.63 -26.27
CA GLU A 13 24.16 26.59 -24.83
C GLU A 13 23.61 27.93 -24.34
N ASP A 14 24.11 29.03 -24.86
CA ASP A 14 23.65 30.41 -24.56
C ASP A 14 22.23 30.70 -25.07
N GLN A 15 21.66 29.85 -25.94
CA GLN A 15 20.31 29.92 -26.43
C GLN A 15 19.34 28.94 -25.74
N LEU A 16 19.79 28.26 -24.69
CA LEU A 16 18.95 27.35 -23.90
C LEU A 16 18.32 28.09 -22.71
N PRO A 17 17.12 27.73 -22.29
CA PRO A 17 16.22 26.71 -22.89
C PRO A 17 15.52 27.23 -24.17
N VAL A 18 15.25 26.33 -25.11
CA VAL A 18 14.39 26.63 -26.24
C VAL A 18 12.93 26.68 -25.77
N LEU A 19 12.35 27.87 -25.73
CA LEU A 19 10.99 28.05 -25.26
C LEU A 19 10.00 27.77 -26.39
N LEU A 20 8.84 27.24 -26.07
CA LEU A 20 7.73 27.09 -26.98
C LEU A 20 7.15 28.48 -27.31
N PRO A 21 6.71 28.74 -28.56
CA PRO A 21 6.11 30.01 -28.93
C PRO A 21 4.76 30.22 -28.24
N GLU A 22 4.47 31.41 -27.81
CA GLU A 22 3.14 31.77 -27.33
C GLU A 22 2.19 31.88 -28.55
N VAL A 23 1.17 31.03 -28.57
CA VAL A 23 0.13 30.99 -29.59
C VAL A 23 -1.23 30.86 -28.92
N GLU A 24 -2.27 31.39 -29.56
CA GLU A 24 -3.63 31.28 -29.03
C GLU A 24 -4.09 29.83 -28.90
N ARG A 25 -3.65 28.95 -29.82
CA ARG A 25 -4.04 27.56 -29.88
C ARG A 25 -3.03 26.71 -30.65
N TYR A 26 -2.68 25.52 -30.12
CA TYR A 26 -1.98 24.49 -30.86
C TYR A 26 -3.00 23.55 -31.52
N GLU A 27 -3.12 23.61 -32.83
CA GLU A 27 -4.04 22.75 -33.57
C GLU A 27 -3.30 21.58 -34.23
N PRO A 28 -3.86 20.34 -34.16
CA PRO A 28 -3.31 19.21 -34.90
C PRO A 28 -3.28 19.51 -36.40
N THR A 29 -2.16 19.21 -37.04
CA THR A 29 -1.98 19.45 -38.50
C THR A 29 -2.84 18.55 -39.38
N GLY A 30 -3.34 17.42 -38.84
CA GLY A 30 -4.04 16.39 -39.60
C GLY A 30 -3.12 15.53 -40.48
N THR A 31 -1.84 15.86 -40.59
CA THR A 31 -0.82 15.15 -41.39
C THR A 31 0.08 14.26 -40.55
N GLY A 32 -0.05 14.29 -39.22
CA GLY A 32 0.84 13.64 -38.28
C GLY A 32 2.09 14.45 -37.93
N GLU A 33 2.27 15.62 -38.52
CA GLU A 33 3.33 16.57 -38.15
C GLU A 33 3.00 17.28 -36.82
N SER A 34 4.03 17.73 -36.13
CA SER A 34 3.87 18.53 -34.90
C SER A 34 3.11 19.83 -35.20
N PRO A 35 2.20 20.29 -34.34
CA PRO A 35 1.60 21.61 -34.44
C PRO A 35 2.60 22.75 -34.54
N LEU A 36 3.82 22.58 -34.01
CA LEU A 36 4.91 23.55 -34.15
C LEU A 36 5.38 23.73 -35.58
N ALA A 37 5.24 22.73 -36.44
CA ALA A 37 5.65 22.82 -37.87
C ALA A 37 4.90 23.90 -38.66
N GLY A 38 3.68 24.24 -38.24
CA GLY A 38 2.88 25.31 -38.82
C GLY A 38 3.24 26.73 -38.35
N ILE A 39 4.19 26.87 -37.40
CA ILE A 39 4.56 28.16 -36.81
C ILE A 39 5.88 28.64 -37.42
N GLU A 40 5.81 29.36 -38.55
CA GLU A 40 6.99 29.81 -39.28
C GLU A 40 8.00 30.57 -38.41
N ALA A 41 7.54 31.41 -37.50
CA ALA A 41 8.39 32.20 -36.60
C ALA A 41 9.20 31.29 -35.62
N PHE A 42 8.71 30.09 -35.34
CA PHE A 42 9.42 29.10 -34.51
C PHE A 42 10.33 28.24 -35.39
N VAL A 43 9.86 27.78 -36.52
CA VAL A 43 10.57 26.86 -37.43
C VAL A 43 11.80 27.52 -38.04
N ASN A 44 11.64 28.68 -38.64
CA ASN A 44 12.72 29.35 -39.36
C ASN A 44 13.76 29.92 -38.40
N THR A 45 15.03 29.55 -38.61
CA THR A 45 16.15 29.98 -37.77
C THR A 45 17.44 30.10 -38.59
N THR A 46 18.50 30.56 -37.95
CA THR A 46 19.82 30.66 -38.55
C THR A 46 20.71 29.56 -38.01
N CYS A 47 21.45 28.89 -38.86
CA CYS A 47 22.42 27.88 -38.48
C CYS A 47 23.59 28.51 -37.70
N PRO A 48 23.90 28.03 -36.46
CA PRO A 48 24.98 28.60 -35.66
C PRO A 48 26.37 28.27 -36.21
N GLN A 49 26.52 27.28 -37.09
CA GLN A 49 27.82 26.93 -37.70
C GLN A 49 28.12 27.74 -38.95
N CYS A 50 27.17 27.92 -39.87
CA CYS A 50 27.46 28.54 -41.15
C CYS A 50 26.72 29.86 -41.38
N ASN A 51 25.89 30.29 -40.43
CA ASN A 51 25.00 31.46 -40.52
C ASN A 51 23.99 31.41 -41.68
N GLY A 52 23.82 30.24 -42.33
CA GLY A 52 22.82 30.05 -43.39
C GLY A 52 21.44 29.75 -42.79
N GLN A 53 20.46 29.68 -43.69
CA GLN A 53 19.08 29.36 -43.31
C GLN A 53 19.00 27.92 -42.76
N ALA A 54 18.28 27.74 -41.66
CA ALA A 54 18.05 26.46 -41.00
C ALA A 54 16.63 26.40 -40.46
N GLU A 55 16.19 25.19 -40.15
CA GLU A 55 14.87 24.93 -39.55
C GLU A 55 15.05 24.29 -38.16
N ARG A 56 14.25 24.73 -37.18
CA ARG A 56 14.20 24.08 -35.86
C ARG A 56 13.51 22.73 -35.99
N GLU A 57 13.99 21.78 -35.18
CA GLU A 57 13.24 20.53 -34.90
C GLU A 57 11.89 20.86 -34.26
N THR A 58 10.83 20.33 -34.84
CA THR A 58 9.46 20.59 -34.39
C THR A 58 8.88 19.45 -33.56
N ASN A 59 9.51 18.27 -33.60
CA ASN A 59 9.11 17.18 -32.72
C ASN A 59 9.60 17.47 -31.33
N THR A 60 8.71 17.29 -30.33
CA THR A 60 9.03 17.36 -28.95
C THR A 60 9.23 15.92 -28.41
N MET A 61 10.04 15.77 -27.35
CA MET A 61 10.11 14.50 -26.66
C MET A 61 8.74 14.16 -26.04
N PRO A 62 8.37 12.86 -25.97
CA PRO A 62 7.12 12.45 -25.30
C PRO A 62 7.05 12.97 -23.88
N GLN A 63 5.83 13.13 -23.35
CA GLN A 63 5.58 13.62 -21.98
C GLN A 63 6.36 12.84 -20.89
N TRP A 64 6.70 11.58 -21.16
CA TRP A 64 7.50 10.73 -20.27
C TRP A 64 8.94 11.22 -20.09
N ALA A 65 9.47 12.00 -21.01
CA ALA A 65 10.80 12.58 -20.91
C ALA A 65 10.93 13.58 -19.75
N GLY A 66 9.86 14.26 -19.38
CA GLY A 66 9.83 15.12 -18.18
C GLY A 66 9.75 14.30 -16.89
N SER A 67 8.89 13.29 -16.87
CA SER A 67 8.64 12.47 -15.67
C SER A 67 9.70 11.38 -15.43
N CYS A 68 10.52 11.04 -16.42
CA CYS A 68 11.47 9.93 -16.33
C CYS A 68 12.71 10.20 -15.44
N TRP A 69 12.92 11.42 -15.00
CA TRP A 69 14.08 11.82 -14.18
C TRP A 69 13.71 12.64 -12.94
N TYR A 70 12.43 12.86 -12.64
CA TYR A 70 11.98 13.72 -11.54
C TYR A 70 12.58 13.31 -10.19
N PHE A 71 12.75 12.01 -9.94
CA PHE A 71 13.32 11.47 -8.71
C PHE A 71 14.79 11.84 -8.53
N LEU A 72 15.54 12.07 -9.61
CA LEU A 72 16.89 12.61 -9.55
C LEU A 72 16.90 14.09 -9.12
N ARG A 73 15.86 14.84 -9.48
CA ARG A 73 15.73 16.25 -9.14
C ARG A 73 15.20 16.50 -7.72
N TYR A 74 14.42 15.58 -7.18
CA TYR A 74 13.78 15.73 -5.86
C TYR A 74 14.74 16.09 -4.72
N PRO A 75 15.93 15.50 -4.58
CA PRO A 75 16.87 15.87 -3.54
C PRO A 75 17.39 17.31 -3.65
N ASN A 76 17.40 17.88 -4.86
CA ASN A 76 17.97 19.20 -5.15
C ASN A 76 17.00 20.11 -5.91
N PRO A 77 15.77 20.39 -5.45
CA PRO A 77 14.76 21.10 -6.23
C PRO A 77 15.15 22.56 -6.52
N HIS A 78 16.02 23.16 -5.73
CA HIS A 78 16.45 24.56 -5.84
C HIS A 78 17.86 24.76 -6.41
N LEU A 79 18.54 23.69 -6.82
CA LEU A 79 19.85 23.78 -7.44
C LEU A 79 19.72 24.43 -8.83
N ASN A 80 20.53 25.47 -9.12
CA ASN A 80 20.37 26.25 -10.37
C ASN A 80 21.52 26.03 -11.36
N ASP A 81 22.65 25.49 -10.92
CA ASP A 81 23.89 25.31 -11.67
C ASP A 81 24.09 23.86 -12.16
N ALA A 82 23.32 22.92 -11.63
CA ALA A 82 23.36 21.53 -12.02
C ALA A 82 21.97 20.86 -11.90
N PRO A 83 21.72 19.74 -12.61
CA PRO A 83 20.45 19.00 -12.48
C PRO A 83 20.29 18.35 -11.09
N PHE A 84 21.39 17.96 -10.47
CA PHE A 84 21.47 17.34 -9.13
C PHE A 84 22.91 17.36 -8.63
N SER A 85 23.14 17.17 -7.30
CA SER A 85 24.47 17.02 -6.72
C SER A 85 24.88 15.54 -6.68
N LYS A 86 26.18 15.27 -6.85
CA LYS A 86 26.71 13.90 -6.71
C LYS A 86 26.56 13.36 -5.28
N GLU A 87 26.66 14.24 -4.28
CA GLU A 87 26.53 13.86 -2.88
C GLU A 87 25.13 13.32 -2.58
N ASP A 88 24.10 14.05 -3.02
CA ASP A 88 22.72 13.64 -2.81
C ASP A 88 22.32 12.40 -3.63
N MET A 89 22.89 12.24 -4.84
CA MET A 89 22.69 11.00 -5.62
C MET A 89 23.28 9.79 -4.91
N ASN A 90 24.42 9.91 -4.25
CA ASN A 90 25.03 8.82 -3.48
C ASN A 90 24.25 8.49 -2.20
N TYR A 91 23.59 9.49 -1.59
CA TYR A 91 22.89 9.30 -0.32
C TYR A 91 21.45 8.80 -0.51
N TRP A 92 20.69 9.42 -1.42
CA TRP A 92 19.25 9.17 -1.56
C TRP A 92 18.88 8.11 -2.59
N LEU A 93 19.77 7.80 -3.52
CA LEU A 93 19.45 6.96 -4.68
C LEU A 93 20.39 5.74 -4.79
N PRO A 94 19.96 4.68 -5.51
CA PRO A 94 18.70 4.51 -6.23
C PRO A 94 17.50 4.44 -5.27
N VAL A 95 16.29 4.73 -5.77
CA VAL A 95 15.05 4.69 -5.00
C VAL A 95 14.85 3.29 -4.41
N ASP A 96 14.56 3.20 -3.11
CA ASP A 96 14.45 1.91 -2.42
C ASP A 96 13.24 1.09 -2.85
N LEU A 97 12.07 1.72 -2.93
CA LEU A 97 10.83 1.10 -3.39
C LEU A 97 10.08 2.04 -4.34
N TYR A 98 9.72 1.53 -5.50
CA TYR A 98 8.95 2.28 -6.48
C TYR A 98 7.59 1.62 -6.72
N VAL A 99 6.51 2.35 -6.43
CA VAL A 99 5.13 1.86 -6.54
C VAL A 99 4.46 2.52 -7.74
N GLY A 100 3.89 1.72 -8.65
CA GLY A 100 3.21 2.27 -9.83
C GLY A 100 2.46 1.20 -10.62
N GLY A 101 1.55 1.66 -11.50
CA GLY A 101 0.76 0.76 -12.35
C GLY A 101 1.62 0.02 -13.37
N ILE A 102 1.23 -1.23 -13.66
CA ILE A 102 1.93 -2.10 -14.62
C ILE A 102 1.95 -1.52 -16.05
N GLU A 103 0.99 -0.67 -16.40
CA GLU A 103 0.95 0.01 -17.70
C GLU A 103 2.17 0.88 -17.98
N HIS A 104 2.88 1.31 -16.94
CA HIS A 104 4.08 2.12 -17.05
C HIS A 104 5.34 1.33 -17.38
N ALA A 105 5.28 -0.01 -17.45
CA ALA A 105 6.43 -0.85 -17.78
C ALA A 105 7.10 -0.46 -19.10
N ILE A 106 6.30 -0.21 -20.13
CA ILE A 106 6.75 0.21 -21.49
C ILE A 106 6.68 1.72 -21.70
N LEU A 107 6.29 2.50 -20.71
CA LEU A 107 6.16 3.95 -20.74
C LEU A 107 7.18 4.58 -19.80
N HIS A 108 6.73 5.10 -18.67
CA HIS A 108 7.56 5.81 -17.70
C HIS A 108 8.77 4.99 -17.21
N LEU A 109 8.60 3.72 -16.89
CA LEU A 109 9.69 2.89 -16.36
C LEU A 109 10.79 2.64 -17.39
N LEU A 110 10.43 2.41 -18.66
CA LEU A 110 11.39 2.22 -19.73
C LEU A 110 12.21 3.50 -19.96
N TYR A 111 11.56 4.67 -19.98
CA TYR A 111 12.23 5.95 -20.11
C TYR A 111 13.13 6.25 -18.92
N SER A 112 12.67 5.98 -17.70
CA SER A 112 13.46 6.18 -16.47
C SER A 112 14.74 5.35 -16.48
N ARG A 113 14.64 4.07 -16.84
CA ARG A 113 15.80 3.17 -16.96
C ARG A 113 16.78 3.62 -18.04
N PHE A 114 16.26 3.97 -19.21
CA PHE A 114 17.10 4.48 -20.30
C PHE A 114 17.86 5.74 -19.88
N TYR A 115 17.17 6.69 -19.25
CA TYR A 115 17.75 7.95 -18.83
C TYR A 115 18.85 7.74 -17.76
N VAL A 116 18.58 6.90 -16.76
CA VAL A 116 19.55 6.57 -15.71
C VAL A 116 20.78 5.85 -16.29
N LYS A 117 20.59 4.85 -17.17
CA LYS A 117 21.70 4.14 -17.81
C LYS A 117 22.55 5.10 -18.64
N PHE A 118 21.95 5.97 -19.42
CA PHE A 118 22.68 6.99 -20.18
C PHE A 118 23.51 7.91 -19.26
N LEU A 119 22.92 8.43 -18.18
CA LEU A 119 23.61 9.28 -17.23
C LEU A 119 24.72 8.54 -16.48
N HIS A 120 24.53 7.26 -16.18
CA HIS A 120 25.56 6.39 -15.62
C HIS A 120 26.73 6.22 -16.58
N ASP A 121 26.46 5.88 -17.85
CA ASP A 121 27.50 5.71 -18.88
C ASP A 121 28.31 6.99 -19.11
N GLN A 122 27.68 8.16 -18.90
CA GLN A 122 28.35 9.46 -18.97
C GLN A 122 29.05 9.86 -17.66
N GLY A 123 29.03 9.03 -16.61
CA GLY A 123 29.70 9.26 -15.32
C GLY A 123 29.00 10.27 -14.40
N TYR A 124 27.74 10.61 -14.66
CA TYR A 124 26.95 11.50 -13.81
C TYR A 124 26.34 10.78 -12.60
N LEU A 125 25.99 9.50 -12.75
CA LEU A 125 25.38 8.70 -11.69
C LEU A 125 26.26 7.52 -11.28
N PRO A 126 26.28 7.14 -9.99
CA PRO A 126 27.04 5.99 -9.50
C PRO A 126 26.30 4.64 -9.66
N PHE A 127 25.06 4.64 -10.15
CA PHE A 127 24.21 3.48 -10.33
C PHE A 127 23.61 3.48 -11.74
N ASP A 128 23.26 2.30 -12.25
CA ASP A 128 22.72 2.07 -13.59
C ASP A 128 21.23 1.66 -13.62
N GLU A 129 20.63 1.43 -12.45
CA GLU A 129 19.18 1.17 -12.31
C GLU A 129 18.54 2.17 -11.34
N PRO A 130 17.38 2.79 -11.72
CA PRO A 130 16.76 3.84 -10.93
C PRO A 130 16.09 3.35 -9.64
N PHE A 131 15.62 2.11 -9.60
CA PHE A 131 14.79 1.55 -8.54
C PHE A 131 15.36 0.22 -8.07
N LYS A 132 15.52 0.03 -6.72
CA LYS A 132 15.97 -1.24 -6.14
C LYS A 132 14.86 -2.28 -6.16
N GLU A 133 13.66 -1.86 -5.80
CA GLU A 133 12.47 -2.70 -5.79
C GLU A 133 11.33 -2.00 -6.53
N LEU A 134 10.57 -2.79 -7.28
CA LEU A 134 9.39 -2.34 -8.01
C LEU A 134 8.16 -3.09 -7.49
N PHE A 135 7.15 -2.36 -7.07
CA PHE A 135 5.87 -2.91 -6.68
C PHE A 135 4.78 -2.39 -7.63
N ASN A 136 4.28 -3.26 -8.49
CA ASN A 136 3.19 -2.93 -9.40
C ASN A 136 1.84 -3.26 -8.77
N GLN A 137 0.98 -2.24 -8.65
CA GLN A 137 -0.40 -2.45 -8.22
C GLN A 137 -1.28 -2.90 -9.40
N GLY A 138 -2.32 -3.68 -9.07
CA GLY A 138 -3.38 -4.05 -9.98
C GLY A 138 -4.32 -2.89 -10.34
N MET A 139 -5.23 -3.14 -11.24
CA MET A 139 -6.21 -2.17 -11.71
C MET A 139 -7.46 -2.17 -10.83
N VAL A 140 -8.02 -0.99 -10.60
CA VAL A 140 -9.37 -0.88 -10.06
C VAL A 140 -10.35 -0.94 -11.22
N CYS A 141 -11.14 -2.01 -11.24
CA CYS A 141 -12.14 -2.29 -12.26
C CYS A 141 -13.55 -2.01 -11.73
N LYS A 142 -14.49 -1.70 -12.61
CA LYS A 142 -15.92 -1.58 -12.27
C LYS A 142 -16.75 -2.07 -13.44
N LEU A 143 -17.94 -2.57 -13.12
CA LEU A 143 -18.91 -2.99 -14.12
C LEU A 143 -19.22 -1.81 -15.07
N SER A 144 -19.04 -2.02 -16.36
CA SER A 144 -19.40 -1.04 -17.40
C SER A 144 -20.84 -1.29 -17.84
N GLU A 145 -21.68 -0.26 -17.75
CA GLU A 145 -23.05 -0.33 -18.24
C GLU A 145 -23.13 -0.50 -19.76
N LYS A 146 -22.07 -0.07 -20.48
CA LYS A 146 -22.02 -0.17 -21.94
C LYS A 146 -21.66 -1.56 -22.44
N SER A 147 -20.71 -2.23 -21.80
CA SER A 147 -20.25 -3.55 -22.23
C SER A 147 -20.84 -4.70 -21.41
N GLY A 148 -21.39 -4.42 -20.22
CA GLY A 148 -21.84 -5.45 -19.28
C GLY A 148 -20.70 -6.25 -18.63
N LEU A 149 -19.45 -5.78 -18.76
CA LEU A 149 -18.27 -6.47 -18.23
C LEU A 149 -17.61 -5.66 -17.11
N VAL A 150 -16.98 -6.35 -16.18
CA VAL A 150 -16.08 -5.72 -15.20
C VAL A 150 -14.75 -5.43 -15.90
N GLU A 151 -14.40 -4.17 -15.99
CA GLU A 151 -13.21 -3.72 -16.73
C GLU A 151 -12.62 -2.46 -16.13
N LYS A 152 -11.37 -2.13 -16.50
CA LYS A 152 -10.69 -0.92 -16.03
C LYS A 152 -11.59 0.30 -16.19
N MET A 153 -11.66 1.14 -15.14
CA MET A 153 -12.42 2.40 -15.18
C MET A 153 -11.92 3.33 -16.27
N SER A 154 -12.83 3.84 -17.08
CA SER A 154 -12.54 4.80 -18.16
C SER A 154 -13.75 5.69 -18.44
N LYS A 155 -13.51 6.96 -18.73
CA LYS A 155 -14.59 7.91 -19.11
C LYS A 155 -15.37 7.43 -20.32
N SER A 156 -14.69 6.82 -21.31
CA SER A 156 -15.33 6.28 -22.52
C SER A 156 -16.27 5.11 -22.24
N LYS A 157 -16.03 4.37 -21.16
CA LYS A 157 -16.82 3.20 -20.73
C LYS A 157 -17.97 3.54 -19.78
N GLY A 158 -17.99 4.76 -19.23
CA GLY A 158 -19.03 5.24 -18.34
C GLY A 158 -18.99 4.59 -16.93
N ASN A 159 -17.89 3.93 -16.56
CA ASN A 159 -17.74 3.20 -15.30
C ASN A 159 -16.80 3.89 -14.30
N VAL A 160 -16.58 5.19 -14.43
CA VAL A 160 -15.69 5.97 -13.54
C VAL A 160 -16.40 6.31 -12.24
N VAL A 161 -15.70 6.16 -11.13
CA VAL A 161 -16.08 6.69 -9.82
C VAL A 161 -15.28 7.97 -9.58
N ASN A 162 -15.96 9.07 -9.26
CA ASN A 162 -15.30 10.31 -8.90
C ASN A 162 -14.94 10.29 -7.41
N PRO A 163 -13.65 10.33 -7.05
CA PRO A 163 -13.24 10.32 -5.64
C PRO A 163 -13.82 11.47 -4.81
N ASN A 164 -14.04 12.65 -5.42
CA ASN A 164 -14.57 13.81 -4.71
C ASN A 164 -16.00 13.57 -4.21
N ASP A 165 -16.82 12.87 -4.97
CA ASP A 165 -18.20 12.55 -4.57
C ASP A 165 -18.20 11.57 -3.41
N ILE A 166 -17.29 10.59 -3.43
CA ILE A 166 -17.11 9.63 -2.32
C ILE A 166 -16.59 10.35 -1.07
N VAL A 167 -15.62 11.23 -1.20
CA VAL A 167 -15.10 12.03 -0.06
C VAL A 167 -16.16 12.93 0.53
N ALA A 168 -17.00 13.55 -0.30
CA ALA A 168 -18.11 14.38 0.18
C ALA A 168 -19.15 13.58 0.98
N GLN A 169 -19.40 12.32 0.60
CA GLN A 169 -20.40 11.46 1.23
C GLN A 169 -19.87 10.69 2.44
N TYR A 170 -18.65 10.19 2.38
CA TYR A 170 -18.09 9.23 3.35
C TYR A 170 -16.89 9.77 4.12
N GLY A 171 -16.24 10.80 3.63
CA GLY A 171 -14.96 11.29 4.13
C GLY A 171 -13.76 10.58 3.47
N SER A 172 -12.60 11.26 3.49
CA SER A 172 -11.38 10.76 2.87
C SER A 172 -10.84 9.50 3.54
N ASP A 173 -10.96 9.38 4.86
CA ASP A 173 -10.46 8.23 5.62
C ASP A 173 -11.18 6.94 5.25
N VAL A 174 -12.51 7.00 5.05
CA VAL A 174 -13.29 5.84 4.59
C VAL A 174 -12.89 5.43 3.19
N LEU A 175 -12.71 6.38 2.27
CA LEU A 175 -12.24 6.08 0.91
C LEU A 175 -10.85 5.45 0.92
N ARG A 176 -9.89 6.03 1.65
CA ARG A 176 -8.53 5.50 1.78
C ARG A 176 -8.52 4.05 2.31
N MET A 177 -9.26 3.82 3.39
CA MET A 177 -9.36 2.50 4.01
C MET A 177 -10.03 1.50 3.06
N TYR A 178 -11.07 1.89 2.34
CA TYR A 178 -11.73 1.04 1.36
C TYR A 178 -10.78 0.65 0.21
N MET A 179 -10.06 1.61 -0.36
CA MET A 179 -9.08 1.35 -1.43
C MET A 179 -8.02 0.33 -1.01
N LEU A 180 -7.56 0.39 0.25
CA LEU A 180 -6.58 -0.54 0.79
C LEU A 180 -7.17 -1.90 1.22
N PHE A 181 -8.49 -1.96 1.40
CA PHE A 181 -9.19 -3.17 1.87
C PHE A 181 -9.75 -4.05 0.74
N MET A 182 -10.03 -3.48 -0.44
CA MET A 182 -10.71 -4.17 -1.54
C MET A 182 -10.09 -5.52 -1.92
N GLY A 183 -8.76 -5.65 -1.82
CA GLY A 183 -8.05 -6.87 -2.16
C GLY A 183 -6.53 -6.73 -2.02
N PRO A 184 -5.77 -7.77 -2.40
CA PRO A 184 -4.31 -7.68 -2.49
C PRO A 184 -3.92 -6.58 -3.48
N PRO A 185 -3.01 -5.66 -3.09
CA PRO A 185 -2.68 -4.50 -3.93
C PRO A 185 -2.12 -4.86 -5.32
N GLU A 186 -1.48 -6.03 -5.45
CA GLU A 186 -0.89 -6.54 -6.68
C GLU A 186 -1.91 -7.14 -7.67
N LEU A 187 -3.17 -7.33 -7.25
CA LEU A 187 -4.23 -7.92 -8.06
C LEU A 187 -5.25 -6.88 -8.52
N ASP A 188 -5.87 -7.14 -9.65
CA ASP A 188 -7.02 -6.37 -10.09
C ASP A 188 -8.19 -6.56 -9.12
N CYS A 189 -8.81 -5.46 -8.74
CA CYS A 189 -9.92 -5.44 -7.78
C CYS A 189 -11.17 -4.80 -8.39
N GLU A 190 -12.33 -5.38 -8.10
CA GLU A 190 -13.60 -4.81 -8.49
C GLU A 190 -14.11 -3.81 -7.45
N TRP A 191 -14.40 -2.60 -7.92
CA TRP A 191 -15.08 -1.60 -7.11
C TRP A 191 -16.53 -1.99 -6.84
N GLN A 192 -16.88 -2.04 -5.56
CA GLN A 192 -18.23 -2.34 -5.09
C GLN A 192 -18.72 -1.23 -4.16
N ASP A 193 -19.77 -0.52 -4.54
CA ASP A 193 -20.29 0.62 -3.78
C ASP A 193 -20.74 0.24 -2.36
N ASN A 194 -21.24 -0.98 -2.15
CA ASN A 194 -21.62 -1.50 -0.82
C ASN A 194 -20.42 -1.75 0.12
N GLY A 195 -19.21 -1.89 -0.43
CA GLY A 195 -18.00 -2.07 0.37
C GLY A 195 -17.66 -0.83 1.22
N LEU A 196 -17.93 0.37 0.69
CA LEU A 196 -17.77 1.63 1.41
C LEU A 196 -18.61 1.70 2.69
N GLU A 197 -19.86 1.21 2.63
CA GLU A 197 -20.75 1.17 3.81
C GLU A 197 -20.20 0.23 4.90
N GLY A 198 -19.54 -0.87 4.51
CA GLY A 198 -18.87 -1.76 5.45
C GLY A 198 -17.74 -1.06 6.20
N ILE A 199 -16.89 -0.35 5.47
CA ILE A 199 -15.77 0.43 6.03
C ILE A 199 -16.28 1.58 6.90
N LYS A 200 -17.29 2.33 6.46
CA LYS A 200 -17.91 3.41 7.25
C LYS A 200 -18.43 2.89 8.59
N ARG A 201 -19.15 1.76 8.56
CA ARG A 201 -19.65 1.12 9.81
C ARG A 201 -18.50 0.75 10.75
N PHE A 202 -17.42 0.21 10.22
CA PHE A 202 -16.24 -0.11 11.03
C PHE A 202 -15.58 1.16 11.60
N ALA A 203 -15.36 2.19 10.79
CA ALA A 203 -14.80 3.46 11.23
C ALA A 203 -15.66 4.11 12.34
N THR A 204 -16.99 4.11 12.17
CA THR A 204 -17.92 4.59 13.20
C THR A 204 -17.85 3.77 14.49
N LYS A 205 -17.77 2.43 14.37
CA LYS A 205 -17.64 1.52 15.51
C LYS A 205 -16.33 1.77 16.27
N PHE A 206 -15.21 1.95 15.54
CA PHE A 206 -13.91 2.30 16.13
C PHE A 206 -13.96 3.62 16.89
N TRP A 207 -14.50 4.66 16.25
CA TRP A 207 -14.69 5.97 16.89
C TRP A 207 -15.52 5.89 18.18
N THR A 208 -16.69 5.26 18.10
CA THR A 208 -17.59 5.10 19.24
C THR A 208 -16.94 4.33 20.39
N PHE A 209 -16.20 3.27 20.09
CA PHE A 209 -15.47 2.51 21.10
C PHE A 209 -14.41 3.37 21.79
N MET A 210 -13.59 4.09 21.02
CA MET A 210 -12.50 4.91 21.56
C MET A 210 -12.99 6.13 22.35
N THR A 211 -14.09 6.75 21.94
CA THR A 211 -14.65 7.94 22.62
C THR A 211 -15.52 7.61 23.83
N ASN A 212 -15.90 6.35 24.03
CA ASN A 212 -16.63 5.94 25.21
C ASN A 212 -15.68 5.72 26.39
N ALA A 213 -15.75 6.62 27.39
CA ALA A 213 -14.90 6.55 28.59
C ALA A 213 -15.04 5.24 29.38
N GLU A 214 -16.18 4.55 29.29
CA GLU A 214 -16.39 3.26 29.95
C GLU A 214 -15.51 2.11 29.39
N ASN A 215 -15.04 2.27 28.14
CA ASN A 215 -14.15 1.32 27.49
C ASN A 215 -12.67 1.55 27.85
N MET A 216 -12.35 2.65 28.56
CA MET A 216 -10.98 3.01 28.95
C MET A 216 -10.78 2.78 30.43
N ILE A 217 -9.65 2.18 30.78
CA ILE A 217 -9.23 1.96 32.16
C ILE A 217 -7.79 2.43 32.35
N ASP A 218 -7.35 2.53 33.61
CA ASP A 218 -5.95 2.74 33.89
C ASP A 218 -5.13 1.49 33.50
N ASP A 219 -3.91 1.69 33.01
CA ASP A 219 -3.06 0.59 32.51
C ASP A 219 -2.81 -0.50 33.57
N ALA A 220 -2.71 -0.10 34.86
CA ALA A 220 -2.54 -1.03 35.96
C ALA A 220 -3.75 -1.95 36.22
N GLN A 221 -4.92 -1.61 35.67
CA GLN A 221 -6.15 -2.39 35.81
C GLN A 221 -6.37 -3.33 34.62
N GLN A 222 -5.56 -3.20 33.56
CA GLN A 222 -5.72 -4.04 32.37
C GLN A 222 -5.26 -5.47 32.66
N GLU A 223 -6.10 -6.43 32.25
CA GLU A 223 -5.75 -7.83 32.35
C GLU A 223 -4.58 -8.18 31.43
N ILE A 224 -3.65 -9.00 31.92
CA ILE A 224 -2.48 -9.46 31.13
C ILE A 224 -2.90 -10.12 29.80
N LYS A 225 -4.03 -10.84 29.78
CA LYS A 225 -4.56 -11.46 28.56
C LYS A 225 -4.93 -10.43 27.50
N THR A 226 -5.44 -9.27 27.91
CA THR A 226 -5.74 -8.16 27.00
C THR A 226 -4.45 -7.57 26.45
N THR A 227 -3.44 -7.33 27.28
CA THR A 227 -2.12 -6.87 26.85
C THR A 227 -1.49 -7.85 25.85
N GLN A 228 -1.50 -9.14 26.13
CA GLN A 228 -1.00 -10.18 25.23
C GLN A 228 -1.73 -10.15 23.87
N ARG A 229 -3.05 -9.98 23.87
CA ARG A 229 -3.88 -9.86 22.66
C ARG A 229 -3.47 -8.65 21.81
N ILE A 230 -3.25 -7.49 22.44
CA ILE A 230 -2.80 -6.28 21.75
C ILE A 230 -1.39 -6.48 21.18
N HIS A 231 -0.45 -7.00 21.94
CA HIS A 231 0.90 -7.25 21.45
C HIS A 231 0.94 -8.26 20.30
N LYS A 232 0.12 -9.31 20.36
CA LYS A 232 -0.03 -10.25 19.24
C LYS A 232 -0.63 -9.57 17.99
N PHE A 233 -1.64 -8.72 18.18
CA PHE A 233 -2.16 -7.92 17.08
C PHE A 233 -1.07 -7.03 16.46
N LEU A 234 -0.30 -6.29 17.27
CA LEU A 234 0.77 -5.42 16.79
C LEU A 234 1.81 -6.20 15.97
N GLN A 235 2.19 -7.40 16.42
CA GLN A 235 3.09 -8.29 15.67
C GLN A 235 2.53 -8.64 14.28
N VAL A 236 1.31 -9.16 14.24
CA VAL A 236 0.64 -9.57 12.99
C VAL A 236 0.40 -8.37 12.07
N PHE A 237 0.01 -7.24 12.65
CA PHE A 237 -0.24 -6.01 11.92
C PHE A 237 1.02 -5.49 11.24
N GLN A 238 2.12 -5.41 11.98
CA GLN A 238 3.41 -4.96 11.45
C GLN A 238 3.94 -5.91 10.36
N GLU A 239 3.83 -7.22 10.57
CA GLU A 239 4.22 -8.22 9.57
C GLU A 239 3.44 -8.04 8.26
N ARG A 240 2.12 -7.86 8.34
CA ARG A 240 1.27 -7.64 7.15
C ARG A 240 1.60 -6.36 6.41
N LEU A 241 1.90 -5.27 7.13
CA LEU A 241 2.33 -4.01 6.51
C LEU A 241 3.69 -4.15 5.84
N THR A 242 4.66 -4.82 6.47
CA THR A 242 5.99 -5.07 5.90
C THR A 242 5.91 -5.90 4.62
N LEU A 243 4.93 -6.80 4.52
CA LEU A 243 4.67 -7.62 3.33
C LEU A 243 3.78 -6.93 2.29
N TYR A 244 3.51 -5.63 2.43
CA TYR A 244 2.58 -4.87 1.56
C TYR A 244 1.18 -5.47 1.44
N LYS A 245 0.63 -6.01 2.56
CA LYS A 245 -0.73 -6.60 2.64
C LYS A 245 -1.68 -5.76 3.48
N PRO A 246 -1.98 -4.51 3.09
CA PRO A 246 -2.82 -3.61 3.86
C PRO A 246 -4.25 -4.15 4.05
N ASN A 247 -4.78 -4.86 3.07
CA ASN A 247 -6.11 -5.50 3.15
C ASN A 247 -6.21 -6.46 4.32
N THR A 248 -5.22 -7.32 4.53
CA THR A 248 -5.20 -8.24 5.66
C THR A 248 -4.82 -7.56 6.98
N ALA A 249 -4.07 -6.46 6.94
CA ALA A 249 -3.81 -5.64 8.13
C ALA A 249 -5.10 -4.96 8.63
N ILE A 250 -5.93 -4.42 7.73
CA ILE A 250 -7.25 -3.88 8.06
C ILE A 250 -8.18 -4.98 8.59
N ALA A 251 -8.17 -6.17 7.97
CA ALA A 251 -8.94 -7.31 8.46
C ALA A 251 -8.56 -7.68 9.90
N ALA A 252 -7.27 -7.74 10.22
CA ALA A 252 -6.80 -8.00 11.59
C ALA A 252 -7.29 -6.93 12.59
N PHE A 253 -7.34 -5.67 12.15
CA PHE A 253 -7.90 -4.59 12.96
C PHE A 253 -9.39 -4.80 13.24
N MET A 254 -10.15 -5.18 12.22
CA MET A 254 -11.58 -5.48 12.34
C MET A 254 -11.83 -6.68 13.26
N GLU A 255 -11.05 -7.74 13.13
CA GLU A 255 -11.10 -8.94 13.98
C GLU A 255 -10.85 -8.59 15.44
N LEU A 256 -9.77 -7.84 15.74
CA LEU A 256 -9.47 -7.38 17.09
C LEU A 256 -10.64 -6.59 17.69
N PHE A 257 -11.16 -5.59 16.97
CA PHE A 257 -12.24 -4.75 17.50
C PHE A 257 -13.55 -5.48 17.65
N ASN A 258 -13.87 -6.42 16.77
CA ASN A 258 -15.05 -7.27 16.93
C ASN A 258 -14.93 -8.13 18.20
N ASP A 259 -13.75 -8.67 18.49
CA ASP A 259 -13.49 -9.46 19.67
C ASP A 259 -13.53 -8.61 20.96
N LEU A 260 -12.89 -7.42 20.98
CA LEU A 260 -12.96 -6.49 22.11
C LEU A 260 -14.40 -6.12 22.46
N ILE A 261 -15.22 -5.81 21.47
CA ILE A 261 -16.62 -5.42 21.67
C ILE A 261 -17.48 -6.60 22.10
N ALA A 262 -17.34 -7.77 21.45
CA ALA A 262 -18.13 -8.95 21.75
C ALA A 262 -17.91 -9.46 23.18
N ASN A 263 -16.67 -9.32 23.69
CA ASN A 263 -16.29 -9.75 25.01
C ASN A 263 -16.28 -8.60 26.05
N GLN A 264 -16.77 -7.41 25.68
CA GLN A 264 -16.83 -6.22 26.54
C GLN A 264 -15.47 -5.88 27.20
N ILE A 265 -14.38 -6.06 26.45
CA ILE A 265 -13.02 -5.86 26.93
C ILE A 265 -12.72 -4.35 26.96
N LYS A 266 -12.24 -3.91 28.11
CA LYS A 266 -11.75 -2.55 28.31
C LYS A 266 -10.25 -2.48 28.03
N LEU A 267 -9.80 -1.34 27.51
CA LEU A 267 -8.39 -1.11 27.18
C LEU A 267 -7.74 -0.16 28.17
N GLY A 268 -6.53 -0.44 28.56
CA GLY A 268 -5.63 0.53 29.17
C GLY A 268 -5.31 1.67 28.19
N LYS A 269 -5.10 2.86 28.72
CA LYS A 269 -4.85 4.05 27.90
C LYS A 269 -3.67 3.90 26.95
N SER A 270 -2.59 3.27 27.43
CA SER A 270 -1.38 3.03 26.62
C SER A 270 -1.63 2.14 25.41
N ASP A 271 -2.39 1.05 25.60
CA ASP A 271 -2.71 0.14 24.50
C ASP A 271 -3.74 0.74 23.55
N ALA A 272 -4.70 1.51 24.06
CA ALA A 272 -5.65 2.25 23.23
C ALA A 272 -4.93 3.28 22.34
N GLU A 273 -3.96 4.03 22.87
CA GLU A 273 -3.13 4.98 22.10
C GLU A 273 -2.36 4.27 20.99
N LYS A 274 -1.71 3.13 21.27
CA LYS A 274 -1.02 2.31 20.25
C LYS A 274 -1.95 1.93 19.10
N LEU A 275 -3.19 1.53 19.41
CA LEU A 275 -4.16 1.17 18.38
C LEU A 275 -4.57 2.37 17.52
N VAL A 276 -4.76 3.55 18.13
CA VAL A 276 -5.05 4.78 17.37
C VAL A 276 -3.89 5.17 16.46
N ILE A 277 -2.65 5.03 16.94
CA ILE A 277 -1.45 5.27 16.10
C ILE A 277 -1.40 4.29 14.92
N CYS A 278 -1.63 3.00 15.14
CA CYS A 278 -1.72 2.02 14.05
C CYS A 278 -2.83 2.36 13.04
N TYR A 279 -3.97 2.81 13.53
CA TYR A 279 -5.11 3.18 12.70
C TYR A 279 -4.82 4.38 11.78
N SER A 280 -3.88 5.25 12.17
CA SER A 280 -3.52 6.46 11.42
C SER A 280 -3.00 6.18 10.01
N ILE A 281 -2.43 5.00 9.74
CA ILE A 281 -1.99 4.61 8.39
C ILE A 281 -3.15 4.63 7.40
N PHE A 282 -4.31 4.17 7.84
CA PHE A 282 -5.51 4.04 7.01
C PHE A 282 -6.39 5.28 7.08
N ALA A 283 -6.58 5.83 8.28
CA ALA A 283 -7.51 6.90 8.61
C ALA A 283 -6.82 8.01 9.42
N PRO A 284 -5.93 8.79 8.79
CA PRO A 284 -5.10 9.78 9.50
C PRO A 284 -5.88 10.91 10.15
N HIS A 285 -6.99 11.36 9.56
CA HIS A 285 -7.78 12.46 10.13
C HIS A 285 -8.51 12.01 11.40
N MET A 286 -9.18 10.87 11.33
CA MET A 286 -9.87 10.30 12.50
C MET A 286 -8.89 9.97 13.63
N ALA A 287 -7.73 9.38 13.29
CA ALA A 287 -6.70 9.06 14.27
C ALA A 287 -6.12 10.32 14.93
N SER A 288 -5.84 11.37 14.15
CA SER A 288 -5.36 12.65 14.69
C SER A 288 -6.34 13.27 15.67
N GLU A 289 -7.62 13.29 15.34
CA GLU A 289 -8.69 13.80 16.20
C GLU A 289 -8.78 12.97 17.50
N LEU A 290 -8.75 11.65 17.43
CA LEU A 290 -8.77 10.77 18.60
C LEU A 290 -7.54 10.98 19.50
N LEU A 291 -6.35 11.16 18.91
CA LEU A 291 -5.12 11.41 19.68
C LEU A 291 -5.20 12.74 20.42
N GLU A 292 -5.71 13.79 19.80
CA GLU A 292 -5.86 15.10 20.46
C GLU A 292 -6.98 15.04 21.51
N LEU A 293 -8.13 14.44 21.21
CA LEU A 293 -9.29 14.40 22.07
C LEU A 293 -9.09 13.55 23.33
N ILE A 294 -8.47 12.37 23.19
CA ILE A 294 -8.41 11.37 24.28
C ILE A 294 -7.06 11.39 24.99
N PHE A 295 -5.97 11.55 24.23
CA PHE A 295 -4.60 11.41 24.75
C PHE A 295 -3.86 12.75 24.87
N ASN A 296 -4.49 13.86 24.46
CA ASN A 296 -3.90 15.21 24.47
C ASN A 296 -2.51 15.26 23.77
N THR A 297 -2.37 14.53 22.68
CA THR A 297 -1.14 14.45 21.87
C THR A 297 -1.45 14.63 20.39
N LYS A 298 -0.42 14.94 19.61
CA LYS A 298 -0.52 15.07 18.14
C LYS A 298 0.17 13.90 17.47
N LEU A 299 -0.37 13.39 16.37
CA LEU A 299 0.18 12.26 15.63
C LEU A 299 1.68 12.43 15.31
N ARG A 300 2.12 13.65 14.98
CA ARG A 300 3.54 13.96 14.72
C ARG A 300 4.48 13.77 15.91
N ASN A 301 3.95 13.70 17.12
CA ASN A 301 4.72 13.51 18.36
C ASN A 301 4.71 12.03 18.80
N CYS A 302 3.90 11.20 18.16
CA CYS A 302 3.77 9.79 18.49
C CYS A 302 4.93 8.99 17.89
N GLN A 303 5.31 7.93 18.58
CA GLN A 303 6.23 6.93 18.05
C GLN A 303 5.44 5.73 17.54
N TRP A 304 5.99 5.05 16.53
CA TRP A 304 5.38 3.83 16.02
C TRP A 304 5.36 2.76 17.11
N PRO A 305 4.19 2.12 17.36
CA PRO A 305 4.06 1.12 18.40
C PRO A 305 4.91 -0.11 18.12
N THR A 306 5.61 -0.58 19.15
CA THR A 306 6.34 -1.85 19.13
C THR A 306 5.63 -2.89 19.97
N PHE A 307 5.87 -4.17 19.68
CA PHE A 307 5.37 -5.27 20.48
C PHE A 307 6.52 -5.93 21.28
N ASP A 308 6.18 -6.50 22.43
CA ASP A 308 7.09 -7.35 23.20
C ASP A 308 6.89 -8.80 22.74
N PRO A 309 7.92 -9.47 22.20
CA PRO A 309 7.83 -10.87 21.78
C PRO A 309 7.39 -11.83 22.90
N ALA A 310 7.75 -11.54 24.14
CA ALA A 310 7.35 -12.38 25.27
C ALA A 310 5.83 -12.36 25.52
N LEU A 311 5.17 -11.25 25.21
CA LEU A 311 3.73 -11.08 25.34
C LEU A 311 2.94 -11.64 24.14
N THR A 312 3.61 -12.00 23.03
CA THR A 312 2.95 -12.57 21.86
C THR A 312 2.80 -14.09 21.91
N ILE A 313 3.46 -14.74 22.89
CA ILE A 313 3.41 -16.18 23.07
C ILE A 313 2.08 -16.56 23.73
N GLU A 314 1.27 -17.33 23.03
CA GLU A 314 0.06 -17.89 23.60
C GLU A 314 0.42 -18.94 24.66
N THR A 315 0.02 -18.67 25.89
CA THR A 315 0.19 -19.65 26.98
C THR A 315 -0.80 -20.80 26.89
N GLN A 316 -1.92 -20.59 26.20
CA GLN A 316 -2.95 -21.61 25.97
C GLN A 316 -3.17 -21.81 24.47
N VAL A 317 -3.42 -23.04 24.09
CA VAL A 317 -3.68 -23.45 22.70
C VAL A 317 -4.93 -24.32 22.62
N THR A 318 -5.63 -24.22 21.50
CA THR A 318 -6.78 -25.09 21.23
C THR A 318 -6.31 -26.32 20.46
N ILE A 319 -6.41 -27.49 21.10
CA ILE A 319 -6.13 -28.77 20.45
C ILE A 319 -7.46 -29.35 19.91
N VAL A 320 -7.47 -29.65 18.60
CA VAL A 320 -8.59 -30.29 17.94
C VAL A 320 -8.61 -31.78 18.27
N VAL A 321 -9.73 -32.27 18.82
CA VAL A 321 -9.92 -33.70 19.11
C VAL A 321 -10.66 -34.35 17.96
N GLN A 322 -10.06 -35.37 17.36
CA GLN A 322 -10.64 -36.13 16.25
C GLN A 322 -10.84 -37.60 16.60
N ILE A 323 -11.86 -38.24 15.99
CA ILE A 323 -12.05 -39.67 16.01
C ILE A 323 -12.24 -40.12 14.57
N ASN A 324 -11.37 -41.06 14.10
CA ASN A 324 -11.31 -41.54 12.73
C ASN A 324 -11.33 -40.36 11.70
N GLY A 325 -10.51 -39.30 11.94
CA GLY A 325 -10.37 -38.14 11.09
C GLY A 325 -11.52 -37.11 11.17
N LYS A 326 -12.59 -37.38 11.94
CA LYS A 326 -13.69 -36.44 12.12
C LYS A 326 -13.52 -35.65 13.43
N MET A 327 -13.55 -34.32 13.36
CA MET A 327 -13.52 -33.44 14.52
C MET A 327 -14.72 -33.71 15.44
N ARG A 328 -14.46 -33.85 16.76
CA ARG A 328 -15.47 -34.12 17.77
C ARG A 328 -15.51 -33.11 18.91
N ALA A 329 -14.35 -32.54 19.24
CA ALA A 329 -14.26 -31.52 20.28
C ALA A 329 -13.04 -30.62 20.07
N ASN A 330 -13.00 -29.52 20.82
CA ASN A 330 -11.85 -28.67 21.01
C ASN A 330 -11.49 -28.68 22.50
N LEU A 331 -10.19 -28.76 22.79
CA LEU A 331 -9.62 -28.64 24.12
C LEU A 331 -8.78 -27.38 24.20
N LEU A 332 -9.09 -26.51 25.15
CA LEU A 332 -8.22 -25.40 25.51
C LEU A 332 -7.26 -25.89 26.62
N VAL A 333 -5.98 -25.92 26.32
CA VAL A 333 -4.94 -26.44 27.20
C VAL A 333 -3.74 -25.51 27.24
N GLU A 334 -2.87 -25.66 28.21
CA GLU A 334 -1.59 -24.95 28.22
C GLU A 334 -0.73 -25.38 27.04
N ARG A 335 0.05 -24.44 26.53
CA ARG A 335 0.98 -24.70 25.44
C ARG A 335 2.07 -25.68 25.89
N ASP A 336 2.48 -26.55 24.99
CA ASP A 336 3.52 -27.55 25.19
C ASP A 336 3.20 -28.59 26.30
N ILE A 337 1.92 -28.75 26.66
CA ILE A 337 1.43 -29.78 27.55
C ILE A 337 1.72 -31.17 26.95
N SER A 338 2.02 -32.13 27.82
CA SER A 338 2.39 -33.47 27.37
C SER A 338 1.23 -34.23 26.70
N GLN A 339 1.60 -35.17 25.83
CA GLN A 339 0.62 -36.01 25.13
C GLN A 339 -0.31 -36.75 26.06
N GLU A 340 0.24 -37.28 27.19
CA GLU A 340 -0.51 -38.08 28.16
C GLU A 340 -1.65 -37.28 28.77
N ILE A 341 -1.37 -36.03 29.19
CA ILE A 341 -2.39 -35.16 29.79
C ILE A 341 -3.44 -34.77 28.73
N VAL A 342 -3.01 -34.39 27.50
CA VAL A 342 -3.92 -34.09 26.42
C VAL A 342 -4.80 -35.27 26.07
N GLN A 343 -4.26 -36.47 26.03
CA GLN A 343 -5.00 -37.70 25.77
C GLN A 343 -6.09 -37.94 26.81
N GLN A 344 -5.74 -37.84 28.10
CA GLN A 344 -6.71 -38.01 29.19
C GLN A 344 -7.86 -37.00 29.09
N LEU A 345 -7.55 -35.70 28.93
CA LEU A 345 -8.58 -34.64 28.76
C LEU A 345 -9.42 -34.84 27.49
N ALA A 346 -8.81 -35.32 26.42
CA ALA A 346 -9.51 -35.58 25.18
C ALA A 346 -10.47 -36.77 25.31
N GLU A 347 -10.04 -37.87 25.93
CA GLU A 347 -10.88 -39.05 26.18
C GLU A 347 -12.10 -38.72 27.03
N GLU A 348 -11.94 -37.96 28.11
CA GLU A 348 -13.06 -37.41 28.89
C GLU A 348 -14.03 -36.58 28.07
N LYS A 349 -13.52 -35.70 27.22
CA LYS A 349 -14.33 -34.78 26.41
C LYS A 349 -15.13 -35.51 25.34
N VAL A 350 -14.63 -36.61 24.79
CA VAL A 350 -15.24 -37.35 23.69
C VAL A 350 -15.72 -38.73 24.08
N VAL A 351 -15.94 -39.00 25.37
CA VAL A 351 -16.34 -40.29 25.92
C VAL A 351 -17.51 -40.92 25.19
N GLN A 352 -18.50 -40.14 24.80
CA GLN A 352 -19.69 -40.61 24.06
C GLN A 352 -19.42 -41.24 22.69
N TRP A 353 -18.30 -40.85 22.07
CA TRP A 353 -17.87 -41.39 20.76
C TRP A 353 -16.83 -42.51 20.88
N LEU A 354 -16.26 -42.71 22.09
CA LEU A 354 -15.33 -43.77 22.40
C LEU A 354 -16.03 -44.98 23.06
N LYS A 355 -17.28 -44.82 23.52
CA LYS A 355 -18.05 -45.87 24.14
C LYS A 355 -18.12 -47.11 23.25
N ASP A 356 -17.82 -48.27 23.79
CA ASP A 356 -17.83 -49.57 23.11
C ASP A 356 -16.83 -49.69 21.95
N LYS A 357 -15.80 -48.89 21.94
CA LYS A 357 -14.74 -48.90 20.89
C LYS A 357 -13.37 -49.12 21.51
N VAL A 358 -12.50 -49.75 20.72
CA VAL A 358 -11.11 -49.97 21.09
C VAL A 358 -10.22 -48.95 20.37
N ILE A 359 -9.43 -48.20 21.15
CA ILE A 359 -8.45 -47.27 20.58
C ILE A 359 -7.27 -48.09 20.05
N LYS A 360 -7.08 -48.09 18.73
CA LYS A 360 -5.97 -48.78 18.06
C LYS A 360 -4.72 -47.93 17.95
N LYS A 361 -4.90 -46.61 17.78
CA LYS A 361 -3.78 -45.68 17.61
C LYS A 361 -4.20 -44.27 18.04
N VAL A 362 -3.26 -43.59 18.73
CA VAL A 362 -3.37 -42.16 19.01
C VAL A 362 -2.32 -41.41 18.17
N ILE A 363 -2.75 -40.38 17.46
CA ILE A 363 -1.90 -39.48 16.69
C ILE A 363 -1.95 -38.14 17.41
N PHE A 364 -0.81 -37.68 17.89
CA PHE A 364 -0.67 -36.39 18.56
C PHE A 364 0.24 -35.46 17.80
N VAL A 365 -0.23 -34.24 17.52
CA VAL A 365 0.55 -33.15 16.98
C VAL A 365 0.54 -32.05 18.04
N PRO A 366 1.68 -31.77 18.69
CA PRO A 366 1.77 -30.80 19.78
C PRO A 366 1.10 -29.47 19.43
N ASN A 367 0.38 -28.92 20.38
CA ASN A 367 -0.31 -27.62 20.25
C ASN A 367 -1.37 -27.51 19.12
N ARG A 368 -1.74 -28.63 18.49
CA ARG A 368 -2.59 -28.56 17.30
C ARG A 368 -3.72 -29.59 17.28
N LEU A 369 -3.40 -30.87 17.49
CA LEU A 369 -4.32 -31.96 17.20
C LEU A 369 -4.05 -33.19 18.03
N ILE A 370 -5.12 -33.84 18.51
CA ILE A 370 -5.09 -35.23 18.91
C ILE A 370 -6.16 -36.03 18.17
N SER A 371 -5.82 -37.16 17.60
CA SER A 371 -6.73 -38.01 16.83
C SER A 371 -6.68 -39.44 17.28
N PHE A 372 -7.84 -39.98 17.63
CA PHE A 372 -8.04 -41.39 17.99
C PHE A 372 -8.49 -42.18 16.75
N VAL A 373 -7.76 -43.23 16.45
CA VAL A 373 -8.17 -44.26 15.48
C VAL A 373 -8.83 -45.38 16.26
N VAL A 374 -10.12 -45.58 16.08
CA VAL A 374 -10.92 -46.56 16.85
C VAL A 374 -11.61 -47.55 15.91
N GLU A 375 -11.82 -48.73 16.44
CA GLU A 375 -12.61 -49.81 15.86
C GLU A 375 -13.81 -50.13 16.72
#